data_b78bb2540e06af788fc0f6c3e81dd1d1
#
_entry.id   b78bb2540e06af788fc0f6c3e81dd1d1
#
_cell.length_a   1.000
_cell.length_b   1.000
_cell.length_c   1.000
_cell.angle_alpha   90.00
_cell.angle_beta   90.00
_cell.angle_gamma   90.00
#
_symmetry.space_group_name_H-M   'P 1'
#
loop_
_entity.id
_entity.type
_entity.pdbx_description
1 polymer ?
#
loop_
_entity_poly.entity_id
_entity_poly.type
_entity_poly.pdbx_seq_one_letter_code
_entity_poly.pdbx_strand_id
1 'polypeptide(L)'
;PDFAPEYAAVADAPRSDDYARLVRLRERLTALNYTYDAVQELLGANAADAMARDQVVPGIWRVEQILRGEYSAEQKNLARLLAFFLLARPLTEAEAAEVFSETLQDFAEASLIERDAAGRWTASVDLRPHAADDGTEIYVAADLGAHQRPGVLRKDHVLGIGHASLTLAQITERTPVERALDVGTGCGIQTFHLLAHARHVTATDISERALAFTRFNLLLNAPALDIDPQNPQDRVSLREGSLLDPVAGERFDLVVSNPPFVITPRVAGESAEEQFTYRDGGLPGDEIVSTMVRRLPSVLVPGGRAQMLGNWEIIRHSADPEAPRPWDERPRAWVADGGAEAWFIQREALTPASYAETWLKDASENRDRSHYEQTYVA
;
A
#
# COMPACT_ATOMS: atom_id res chain seq x y z
N PRO A 1 -11.70 -22.22 -3.05
CA PRO A 1 -10.99 -22.46 -1.79
C PRO A 1 -11.57 -21.59 -0.68
N ASP A 2 -11.66 -22.16 0.53
CA ASP A 2 -12.26 -21.47 1.69
C ASP A 2 -11.31 -20.47 2.38
N PHE A 3 -10.19 -20.13 1.75
CA PHE A 3 -9.22 -19.19 2.28
C PHE A 3 -9.83 -17.82 2.49
N ALA A 4 -9.97 -17.43 3.77
CA ALA A 4 -10.53 -16.15 4.19
C ALA A 4 -11.75 -15.73 3.35
N PRO A 5 -12.81 -16.57 3.27
CA PRO A 5 -13.92 -16.37 2.35
C PRO A 5 -14.71 -15.09 2.64
N GLU A 6 -14.65 -14.58 3.87
CA GLU A 6 -15.24 -13.32 4.29
C GLU A 6 -14.68 -12.12 3.48
N TYR A 7 -13.43 -12.17 3.05
CA TYR A 7 -12.80 -11.10 2.27
C TYR A 7 -12.86 -11.31 0.75
N ALA A 8 -13.57 -12.34 0.28
CA ALA A 8 -13.63 -12.67 -1.14
C ALA A 8 -14.44 -11.69 -2.00
N ALA A 9 -15.42 -11.00 -1.40
CA ALA A 9 -16.38 -10.14 -2.08
C ALA A 9 -16.83 -8.94 -1.22
N VAL A 10 -15.86 -8.25 -0.62
CA VAL A 10 -16.12 -7.02 0.16
C VAL A 10 -16.51 -5.88 -0.78
N ALA A 11 -17.43 -5.04 -0.33
CA ALA A 11 -17.88 -3.89 -1.09
C ALA A 11 -16.72 -2.92 -1.41
N ASP A 12 -16.73 -2.36 -2.61
CA ASP A 12 -15.71 -1.43 -3.10
C ASP A 12 -14.26 -1.96 -3.02
N ALA A 13 -14.09 -3.27 -3.13
CA ALA A 13 -12.80 -3.93 -3.20
C ALA A 13 -12.76 -4.94 -4.37
N PRO A 14 -11.59 -5.34 -4.86
CA PRO A 14 -11.46 -6.36 -5.88
C PRO A 14 -12.03 -7.71 -5.40
N ARG A 15 -12.80 -8.35 -6.26
CA ARG A 15 -13.42 -9.65 -5.97
C ARG A 15 -12.46 -10.80 -6.29
N SER A 16 -12.36 -11.73 -5.37
CA SER A 16 -11.51 -12.92 -5.48
C SER A 16 -12.26 -14.22 -5.15
N ASP A 17 -13.57 -14.23 -5.32
CA ASP A 17 -14.47 -15.36 -5.08
C ASP A 17 -14.40 -16.43 -6.18
N ASP A 18 -13.85 -16.12 -7.34
CA ASP A 18 -13.65 -17.06 -8.47
C ASP A 18 -12.17 -17.10 -8.86
N TYR A 19 -11.47 -18.15 -8.44
CA TYR A 19 -10.05 -18.32 -8.77
C TYR A 19 -9.80 -18.52 -10.27
N ALA A 20 -10.70 -19.21 -10.99
CA ALA A 20 -10.55 -19.41 -12.43
C ALA A 20 -10.59 -18.06 -13.17
N ARG A 21 -11.41 -17.11 -12.71
CA ARG A 21 -11.39 -15.73 -13.21
C ARG A 21 -10.00 -15.09 -12.99
N LEU A 22 -9.42 -15.18 -11.80
CA LEU A 22 -8.10 -14.62 -11.50
C LEU A 22 -7.00 -15.20 -12.39
N VAL A 23 -7.08 -16.48 -12.71
CA VAL A 23 -6.17 -17.12 -13.69
C VAL A 23 -6.27 -16.44 -15.06
N ARG A 24 -7.49 -16.25 -15.59
CA ARG A 24 -7.70 -15.59 -16.88
C ARG A 24 -7.21 -14.13 -16.88
N LEU A 25 -7.43 -13.40 -15.77
CA LEU A 25 -6.90 -12.04 -15.61
C LEU A 25 -5.38 -12.01 -15.70
N ARG A 26 -4.71 -12.88 -14.94
CA ARG A 26 -3.25 -12.99 -14.94
C ARG A 26 -2.70 -13.38 -16.32
N GLU A 27 -3.31 -14.36 -16.97
CA GLU A 27 -2.92 -14.79 -18.32
C GLU A 27 -3.05 -13.62 -19.31
N ARG A 28 -4.11 -12.83 -19.23
CA ARG A 28 -4.27 -11.66 -20.09
C ARG A 28 -3.22 -10.58 -19.83
N LEU A 29 -2.94 -10.24 -18.57
CA LEU A 29 -1.90 -9.28 -18.21
C LEU A 29 -0.52 -9.75 -18.72
N THR A 30 -0.22 -11.04 -18.57
CA THR A 30 1.01 -11.65 -19.09
C THR A 30 1.08 -11.59 -20.62
N ALA A 31 -0.01 -11.91 -21.32
CA ALA A 31 -0.09 -11.84 -22.78
C ALA A 31 0.10 -10.41 -23.31
N LEU A 32 -0.26 -9.39 -22.54
CA LEU A 32 -0.02 -7.98 -22.84
C LEU A 32 1.39 -7.51 -22.49
N ASN A 33 2.25 -8.40 -21.99
CA ASN A 33 3.57 -8.07 -21.47
C ASN A 33 3.55 -6.96 -20.41
N TYR A 34 2.52 -6.99 -19.52
CA TYR A 34 2.38 -6.00 -18.47
C TYR A 34 3.32 -6.33 -17.31
N THR A 35 4.61 -6.18 -17.54
CA THR A 35 5.69 -6.40 -16.57
C THR A 35 6.30 -5.08 -16.11
N TYR A 36 6.98 -5.10 -14.97
CA TYR A 36 7.67 -3.91 -14.48
C TYR A 36 8.66 -3.37 -15.51
N ASP A 37 9.52 -4.23 -16.04
CA ASP A 37 10.54 -3.85 -17.02
C ASP A 37 9.94 -3.32 -18.33
N ALA A 38 8.92 -3.98 -18.87
CA ALA A 38 8.28 -3.54 -20.10
C ALA A 38 7.58 -2.18 -19.93
N VAL A 39 6.98 -1.91 -18.76
CA VAL A 39 6.41 -0.59 -18.43
C VAL A 39 7.50 0.48 -18.33
N GLN A 40 8.63 0.17 -17.67
CA GLN A 40 9.76 1.10 -17.56
C GLN A 40 10.36 1.41 -18.94
N GLU A 41 10.56 0.39 -19.76
CA GLU A 41 11.09 0.55 -21.13
C GLU A 41 10.15 1.39 -22.01
N LEU A 42 8.85 1.13 -21.94
CA LEU A 42 7.84 1.84 -22.71
C LEU A 42 7.79 3.33 -22.34
N LEU A 43 7.83 3.65 -21.05
CA LEU A 43 7.85 5.01 -20.52
C LEU A 43 9.16 5.73 -20.85
N GLY A 44 10.28 5.03 -20.78
CA GLY A 44 11.62 5.62 -20.79
C GLY A 44 11.95 6.32 -19.46
N ALA A 45 13.24 6.53 -19.19
CA ALA A 45 13.74 6.97 -17.89
C ALA A 45 13.04 8.23 -17.35
N ASN A 46 12.90 9.27 -18.17
CA ASN A 46 12.33 10.54 -17.71
C ASN A 46 10.87 10.44 -17.26
N ALA A 47 10.03 9.71 -17.98
CA ALA A 47 8.63 9.55 -17.63
C ALA A 47 8.47 8.57 -16.45
N ALA A 48 9.26 7.50 -16.42
CA ALA A 48 9.28 6.54 -15.33
C ALA A 48 9.69 7.20 -13.99
N ASP A 49 10.78 7.98 -13.99
CA ASP A 49 11.25 8.73 -12.82
C ASP A 49 10.22 9.77 -12.35
N ALA A 50 9.52 10.43 -13.27
CA ALA A 50 8.48 11.38 -12.93
C ALA A 50 7.28 10.67 -12.28
N MET A 51 6.84 9.56 -12.86
CA MET A 51 5.71 8.77 -12.32
C MET A 51 6.02 8.16 -10.95
N ALA A 52 7.27 7.79 -10.69
CA ALA A 52 7.70 7.36 -9.36
C ALA A 52 7.56 8.46 -8.27
N ARG A 53 7.39 9.70 -8.67
CA ARG A 53 7.12 10.87 -7.81
C ARG A 53 5.70 11.42 -7.99
N ASP A 54 4.77 10.62 -8.46
CA ASP A 54 3.36 10.98 -8.74
C ASP A 54 3.19 12.14 -9.74
N GLN A 55 4.23 12.41 -10.56
CA GLN A 55 4.20 13.41 -11.62
C GLN A 55 3.75 12.74 -12.92
N VAL A 56 2.45 12.72 -13.16
CA VAL A 56 1.83 11.93 -14.25
C VAL A 56 1.95 12.53 -15.65
N VAL A 57 2.17 13.84 -15.78
CA VAL A 57 2.17 14.54 -17.09
C VAL A 57 3.20 13.95 -18.08
N PRO A 58 4.46 13.68 -17.71
CA PRO A 58 5.41 13.04 -18.63
C PRO A 58 4.97 11.65 -19.10
N GLY A 59 4.35 10.86 -18.22
CA GLY A 59 3.78 9.56 -18.57
C GLY A 59 2.62 9.67 -19.57
N ILE A 60 1.70 10.60 -19.33
CA ILE A 60 0.59 10.89 -20.26
C ILE A 60 1.14 11.26 -21.65
N TRP A 61 2.11 12.16 -21.68
CA TRP A 61 2.71 12.63 -22.94
C TRP A 61 3.40 11.47 -23.69
N ARG A 62 4.12 10.63 -22.97
CA ARG A 62 4.78 9.46 -23.56
C ARG A 62 3.77 8.49 -24.16
N VAL A 63 2.71 8.16 -23.44
CA VAL A 63 1.62 7.32 -23.94
C VAL A 63 1.00 7.91 -25.23
N GLU A 64 0.70 9.21 -25.25
CA GLU A 64 0.14 9.86 -26.43
C GLU A 64 1.08 9.80 -27.64
N GLN A 65 2.39 9.94 -27.44
CA GLN A 65 3.39 9.76 -28.52
C GLN A 65 3.34 8.34 -29.08
N ILE A 66 3.26 7.32 -28.22
CA ILE A 66 3.18 5.93 -28.67
C ILE A 66 1.91 5.66 -29.46
N LEU A 67 0.77 6.11 -28.97
CA LEU A 67 -0.52 5.88 -29.63
C LEU A 67 -0.63 6.55 -31.00
N ARG A 68 0.01 7.72 -31.17
CA ARG A 68 0.02 8.49 -32.45
C ARG A 68 1.15 8.05 -33.38
N GLY A 69 2.20 7.43 -32.87
CA GLY A 69 3.41 7.07 -33.61
C GLY A 69 3.34 5.72 -34.31
N GLU A 70 4.44 5.38 -34.97
CA GLU A 70 4.64 4.10 -35.64
C GLU A 70 5.17 3.05 -34.65
N TYR A 71 4.29 2.55 -33.78
CA TYR A 71 4.56 1.49 -32.82
C TYR A 71 3.71 0.26 -33.15
N SER A 72 4.17 -0.91 -32.69
CA SER A 72 3.43 -2.15 -32.88
C SER A 72 2.08 -2.14 -32.16
N ALA A 73 1.17 -3.03 -32.55
CA ALA A 73 -0.12 -3.17 -31.88
C ALA A 73 0.06 -3.58 -30.41
N GLU A 74 1.04 -4.44 -30.10
CA GLU A 74 1.38 -4.88 -28.77
C GLU A 74 1.85 -3.70 -27.91
N GLN A 75 2.76 -2.86 -28.43
CA GLN A 75 3.22 -1.66 -27.72
C GLN A 75 2.09 -0.66 -27.47
N LYS A 76 1.19 -0.48 -28.43
CA LYS A 76 0.01 0.39 -28.27
C LYS A 76 -0.96 -0.16 -27.23
N ASN A 77 -1.17 -1.47 -27.20
CA ASN A 77 -2.05 -2.09 -26.20
C ASN A 77 -1.44 -2.04 -24.80
N LEU A 78 -0.13 -2.23 -24.66
CA LEU A 78 0.57 -2.02 -23.39
C LEU A 78 0.49 -0.57 -22.94
N ALA A 79 0.65 0.39 -23.85
CA ALA A 79 0.51 1.82 -23.56
C ALA A 79 -0.92 2.19 -23.09
N ARG A 80 -1.95 1.62 -23.75
CA ARG A 80 -3.36 1.79 -23.31
C ARG A 80 -3.61 1.18 -21.94
N LEU A 81 -3.10 -0.02 -21.67
CA LEU A 81 -3.25 -0.69 -20.37
C LEU A 81 -2.58 0.11 -19.25
N LEU A 82 -1.34 0.59 -19.49
CA LEU A 82 -0.62 1.47 -18.58
C LEU A 82 -1.43 2.75 -18.31
N ALA A 83 -1.88 3.43 -19.37
CA ALA A 83 -2.66 4.66 -19.24
C ALA A 83 -3.98 4.41 -18.49
N PHE A 84 -4.59 3.26 -18.68
CA PHE A 84 -5.84 2.89 -18.05
C PHE A 84 -5.69 2.71 -16.54
N PHE A 85 -4.76 1.86 -16.10
CA PHE A 85 -4.59 1.54 -14.68
C PHE A 85 -3.73 2.55 -13.91
N LEU A 86 -2.64 3.07 -14.49
CA LEU A 86 -1.71 3.93 -13.75
C LEU A 86 -1.99 5.44 -13.94
N LEU A 87 -2.70 5.83 -15.01
CA LEU A 87 -3.02 7.23 -15.29
C LEU A 87 -4.53 7.50 -15.29
N ALA A 88 -5.34 6.50 -14.94
CA ALA A 88 -6.81 6.55 -14.91
C ALA A 88 -7.45 7.11 -16.20
N ARG A 89 -6.87 6.79 -17.37
CA ARG A 89 -7.41 7.20 -18.67
C ARG A 89 -8.49 6.25 -19.12
N PRO A 90 -9.72 6.72 -19.35
CA PRO A 90 -10.80 5.85 -19.80
C PRO A 90 -10.56 5.33 -21.22
N LEU A 91 -11.08 4.14 -21.50
CA LEU A 91 -11.07 3.50 -22.81
C LEU A 91 -12.47 3.52 -23.41
N THR A 92 -12.53 3.70 -24.72
CA THR A 92 -13.75 3.43 -25.51
C THR A 92 -14.04 1.93 -25.53
N GLU A 93 -15.26 1.54 -25.96
CA GLU A 93 -15.61 0.12 -26.10
C GLU A 93 -14.65 -0.63 -27.03
N ALA A 94 -14.29 -0.02 -28.15
CA ALA A 94 -13.38 -0.63 -29.14
C ALA A 94 -11.96 -0.82 -28.55
N GLU A 95 -11.43 0.19 -27.88
CA GLU A 95 -10.10 0.11 -27.25
C GLU A 95 -10.09 -0.92 -26.10
N ALA A 96 -11.15 -0.98 -25.30
CA ALA A 96 -11.27 -1.99 -24.23
C ALA A 96 -11.34 -3.41 -24.80
N ALA A 97 -12.08 -3.60 -25.91
CA ALA A 97 -12.13 -4.89 -26.61
C ALA A 97 -10.75 -5.31 -27.15
N GLU A 98 -9.95 -4.38 -27.66
CA GLU A 98 -8.58 -4.66 -28.09
C GLU A 98 -7.66 -5.02 -26.90
N VAL A 99 -7.74 -4.26 -25.80
CA VAL A 99 -6.88 -4.44 -24.62
C VAL A 99 -7.27 -5.69 -23.84
N PHE A 100 -8.55 -5.85 -23.51
CA PHE A 100 -9.00 -6.93 -22.61
C PHE A 100 -9.50 -8.17 -23.33
N SER A 101 -9.83 -8.04 -24.64
CA SER A 101 -10.31 -9.15 -25.47
C SER A 101 -11.52 -9.87 -24.78
N GLU A 102 -11.53 -11.21 -24.79
CA GLU A 102 -12.56 -12.03 -24.15
C GLU A 102 -12.62 -11.90 -22.62
N THR A 103 -11.56 -11.35 -21.98
CA THR A 103 -11.50 -11.21 -20.51
C THR A 103 -12.12 -9.90 -20.00
N LEU A 104 -12.63 -9.03 -20.87
CA LEU A 104 -13.20 -7.75 -20.47
C LEU A 104 -14.26 -7.90 -19.35
N GLN A 105 -15.14 -8.90 -19.49
CA GLN A 105 -16.16 -9.17 -18.50
C GLN A 105 -15.57 -9.71 -17.19
N ASP A 106 -14.51 -10.50 -17.24
CA ASP A 106 -13.79 -10.99 -16.05
C ASP A 106 -13.21 -9.83 -15.23
N PHE A 107 -12.60 -8.82 -15.91
CA PHE A 107 -12.10 -7.60 -15.23
C PHE A 107 -13.24 -6.82 -14.56
N ALA A 108 -14.40 -6.70 -15.19
CA ALA A 108 -15.56 -6.02 -14.63
C ALA A 108 -16.16 -6.79 -13.43
N GLU A 109 -16.32 -8.10 -13.56
CA GLU A 109 -16.84 -8.95 -12.47
C GLU A 109 -15.88 -9.07 -11.29
N ALA A 110 -14.57 -8.90 -11.52
CA ALA A 110 -13.57 -8.77 -10.47
C ALA A 110 -13.55 -7.38 -9.80
N SER A 111 -14.43 -6.46 -10.21
CA SER A 111 -14.49 -5.06 -9.73
C SER A 111 -13.21 -4.26 -9.96
N LEU A 112 -12.45 -4.60 -11.00
CA LEU A 112 -11.23 -3.87 -11.37
C LEU A 112 -11.51 -2.71 -12.31
N ILE A 113 -12.62 -2.79 -13.05
CA ILE A 113 -13.04 -1.82 -14.05
C ILE A 113 -14.55 -1.61 -13.99
N GLU A 114 -14.99 -0.43 -14.37
CA GLU A 114 -16.41 -0.08 -14.43
C GLU A 114 -16.71 0.86 -15.61
N ARG A 115 -17.99 1.12 -15.86
CA ARG A 115 -18.40 2.11 -16.85
C ARG A 115 -18.64 3.47 -16.21
N ASP A 116 -18.09 4.53 -16.81
CA ASP A 116 -18.38 5.90 -16.43
C ASP A 116 -19.77 6.35 -16.96
N ALA A 117 -20.19 7.54 -16.55
CA ALA A 117 -21.46 8.12 -16.98
C ALA A 117 -21.56 8.35 -18.50
N ALA A 118 -20.43 8.40 -19.22
CA ALA A 118 -20.37 8.51 -20.67
C ALA A 118 -20.33 7.15 -21.37
N GLY A 119 -20.41 6.04 -20.62
CA GLY A 119 -20.39 4.67 -21.14
C GLY A 119 -19.00 4.15 -21.50
N ARG A 120 -17.93 4.87 -21.16
CA ARG A 120 -16.56 4.43 -21.36
C ARG A 120 -16.12 3.53 -20.20
N TRP A 121 -15.15 2.68 -20.45
CA TRP A 121 -14.54 1.89 -19.41
C TRP A 121 -13.51 2.71 -18.62
N THR A 122 -13.55 2.62 -17.30
CA THR A 122 -12.62 3.26 -16.36
C THR A 122 -12.07 2.24 -15.37
N ALA A 123 -10.84 2.46 -14.90
CA ALA A 123 -10.27 1.67 -13.83
C ALA A 123 -10.94 2.01 -12.48
N SER A 124 -11.30 1.00 -11.72
CA SER A 124 -11.78 1.14 -10.34
C SER A 124 -10.64 1.04 -9.32
N VAL A 125 -9.49 0.53 -9.76
CA VAL A 125 -8.28 0.33 -8.94
C VAL A 125 -7.04 0.77 -9.72
N ASP A 126 -5.97 1.07 -8.99
CA ASP A 126 -4.61 1.06 -9.51
C ASP A 126 -4.16 -0.40 -9.57
N LEU A 127 -3.85 -0.91 -10.75
CA LEU A 127 -3.29 -2.25 -10.92
C LEU A 127 -1.95 -2.12 -11.62
N ARG A 128 -0.87 -2.43 -10.90
CA ARG A 128 0.49 -2.27 -11.42
C ARG A 128 1.35 -3.51 -11.30
N PRO A 129 2.26 -3.74 -12.24
CA PRO A 129 3.30 -4.75 -12.08
C PRO A 129 4.33 -4.25 -11.08
N HIS A 130 4.85 -5.15 -10.27
CA HIS A 130 5.92 -4.93 -9.31
C HIS A 130 6.94 -6.06 -9.43
N ALA A 131 8.21 -5.71 -9.46
CA ALA A 131 9.32 -6.67 -9.44
C ALA A 131 10.03 -6.58 -8.07
N ALA A 132 10.15 -7.71 -7.39
CA ALA A 132 10.97 -7.83 -6.20
C ALA A 132 12.46 -7.97 -6.55
N ASP A 133 13.36 -7.74 -5.58
CA ASP A 133 14.82 -7.80 -5.79
C ASP A 133 15.31 -9.20 -6.22
N ASP A 134 14.55 -10.25 -5.92
CA ASP A 134 14.84 -11.63 -6.35
C ASP A 134 14.34 -11.94 -7.77
N GLY A 135 13.78 -10.98 -8.47
CA GLY A 135 13.21 -11.11 -9.81
C GLY A 135 11.79 -11.65 -9.84
N THR A 136 11.14 -11.86 -8.69
CA THR A 136 9.72 -12.24 -8.65
C THR A 136 8.86 -11.09 -9.14
N GLU A 137 8.06 -11.34 -10.19
CA GLU A 137 7.10 -10.37 -10.71
C GLU A 137 5.68 -10.70 -10.24
N ILE A 138 4.98 -9.68 -9.78
CA ILE A 138 3.60 -9.75 -9.29
C ILE A 138 2.77 -8.58 -9.80
N TYR A 139 1.46 -8.73 -9.80
CA TYR A 139 0.49 -7.66 -10.05
C TYR A 139 -0.13 -7.24 -8.72
N VAL A 140 -0.14 -5.94 -8.45
CA VAL A 140 -0.66 -5.40 -7.19
C VAL A 140 -1.78 -4.42 -7.48
N ALA A 141 -2.97 -4.75 -6.99
CA ALA A 141 -4.12 -3.86 -6.95
C ALA A 141 -4.12 -3.05 -5.66
N ALA A 142 -4.44 -1.77 -5.76
CA ALA A 142 -4.64 -0.85 -4.66
C ALA A 142 -5.73 0.17 -5.04
N ASP A 143 -6.13 1.03 -4.13
CA ASP A 143 -7.06 2.12 -4.48
C ASP A 143 -6.39 3.14 -5.41
N LEU A 144 -7.19 3.78 -6.25
CA LEU A 144 -6.72 4.90 -7.08
C LEU A 144 -6.22 6.04 -6.21
N GLY A 145 -4.99 6.50 -6.46
CA GLY A 145 -4.38 7.61 -5.75
C GLY A 145 -4.96 8.98 -6.11
N ALA A 146 -4.55 10.00 -5.36
CA ALA A 146 -5.02 11.39 -5.57
C ALA A 146 -4.73 11.95 -6.97
N HIS A 147 -3.65 11.48 -7.60
CA HIS A 147 -3.31 11.88 -8.98
C HIS A 147 -4.14 11.17 -10.07
N GLN A 148 -4.85 10.09 -9.72
CA GLN A 148 -5.68 9.29 -10.62
C GLN A 148 -7.18 9.61 -10.49
N ARG A 149 -7.60 10.12 -9.35
CA ARG A 149 -8.99 10.37 -9.04
C ARG A 149 -9.18 11.79 -8.47
N PRO A 150 -10.14 12.58 -8.97
CA PRO A 150 -10.47 13.86 -8.36
C PRO A 150 -11.17 13.66 -7.01
N GLY A 151 -10.94 14.55 -6.08
CA GLY A 151 -11.61 14.58 -4.77
C GLY A 151 -10.75 14.05 -3.63
N VAL A 152 -11.35 14.01 -2.44
CA VAL A 152 -10.71 13.52 -1.22
C VAL A 152 -10.62 11.99 -1.27
N LEU A 153 -9.49 11.43 -0.87
CA LEU A 153 -9.34 9.99 -0.74
C LEU A 153 -10.28 9.43 0.32
N ARG A 154 -10.65 8.17 0.18
CA ARG A 154 -11.46 7.45 1.18
C ARG A 154 -10.72 7.40 2.51
N LYS A 155 -11.46 7.32 3.61
CA LYS A 155 -10.88 7.17 4.96
C LYS A 155 -10.24 5.80 5.17
N ASP A 156 -10.84 4.76 4.56
CA ASP A 156 -10.36 3.39 4.49
C ASP A 156 -9.54 3.12 3.22
N HIS A 157 -8.86 4.15 2.70
CA HIS A 157 -8.06 4.08 1.49
C HIS A 157 -6.96 3.03 1.62
N VAL A 158 -6.88 2.13 0.65
CA VAL A 158 -5.83 1.10 0.58
C VAL A 158 -4.69 1.62 -0.27
N LEU A 159 -3.61 2.02 0.40
CA LEU A 159 -2.43 2.55 -0.26
C LEU A 159 -1.78 1.51 -1.18
N GLY A 160 -1.36 1.96 -2.36
CA GLY A 160 -0.53 1.17 -3.25
C GLY A 160 0.94 1.13 -2.83
N ILE A 161 1.78 0.61 -3.73
CA ILE A 161 3.21 0.53 -3.52
C ILE A 161 3.81 1.94 -3.55
N GLY A 162 4.27 2.40 -2.39
CA GLY A 162 4.92 3.69 -2.22
C GLY A 162 6.37 3.57 -1.75
N HIS A 163 7.07 4.69 -1.70
CA HIS A 163 8.47 4.75 -1.29
C HIS A 163 8.72 4.18 0.12
N ALA A 164 7.82 4.43 1.06
CA ALA A 164 7.92 3.88 2.41
C ALA A 164 7.84 2.35 2.41
N SER A 165 6.87 1.78 1.69
CA SER A 165 6.71 0.33 1.57
C SER A 165 7.94 -0.35 0.95
N LEU A 166 8.51 0.25 -0.11
CA LEU A 166 9.72 -0.26 -0.75
C LEU A 166 10.94 -0.14 0.16
N THR A 167 11.10 0.98 0.86
CA THR A 167 12.18 1.14 1.83
C THR A 167 12.13 0.04 2.90
N LEU A 168 10.95 -0.22 3.48
CA LEU A 168 10.80 -1.27 4.49
C LEU A 168 11.12 -2.66 3.91
N ALA A 169 10.62 -2.98 2.72
CA ALA A 169 10.90 -4.24 2.05
C ALA A 169 12.40 -4.43 1.79
N GLN A 170 13.12 -3.38 1.41
CA GLN A 170 14.56 -3.42 1.14
C GLN A 170 15.41 -3.60 2.41
N ILE A 171 15.01 -3.00 3.53
CA ILE A 171 15.76 -3.10 4.79
C ILE A 171 15.37 -4.31 5.63
N THR A 172 14.27 -4.99 5.30
CA THR A 172 13.82 -6.17 6.04
C THR A 172 14.82 -7.30 5.87
N GLU A 173 15.24 -7.88 7.00
CA GLU A 173 16.16 -9.01 6.99
C GLU A 173 15.50 -10.25 6.37
N ARG A 174 16.24 -10.92 5.48
CA ARG A 174 15.75 -12.05 4.68
C ARG A 174 16.27 -13.41 5.10
N THR A 175 16.67 -13.56 6.37
CA THR A 175 16.97 -14.86 6.94
C THR A 175 15.71 -15.73 6.93
N PRO A 176 15.77 -16.99 6.49
CA PRO A 176 14.62 -17.90 6.54
C PRO A 176 14.03 -18.01 7.96
N VAL A 177 12.71 -17.90 8.04
CA VAL A 177 11.94 -17.98 9.29
C VAL A 177 10.73 -18.89 9.15
N GLU A 178 10.28 -19.48 10.26
CA GLU A 178 9.07 -20.31 10.26
C GLU A 178 7.79 -19.46 10.22
N ARG A 179 7.73 -18.40 11.05
CA ARG A 179 6.53 -17.57 11.19
C ARG A 179 6.87 -16.08 11.12
N ALA A 180 6.30 -15.40 10.15
CA ALA A 180 6.37 -13.95 10.06
C ALA A 180 4.98 -13.31 10.26
N LEU A 181 4.97 -12.06 10.72
CA LEU A 181 3.78 -11.24 10.90
C LEU A 181 3.94 -9.92 10.14
N ASP A 182 2.93 -9.59 9.33
CA ASP A 182 2.77 -8.29 8.67
C ASP A 182 1.62 -7.54 9.34
N VAL A 183 1.92 -6.46 10.05
CA VAL A 183 0.93 -5.66 10.79
C VAL A 183 0.56 -4.42 9.97
N GLY A 184 -0.72 -4.29 9.63
CA GLY A 184 -1.20 -3.24 8.73
C GLY A 184 -0.83 -3.56 7.28
N THR A 185 -1.27 -4.72 6.79
CA THR A 185 -0.84 -5.28 5.50
C THR A 185 -1.23 -4.44 4.28
N GLY A 186 -2.33 -3.68 4.37
CA GLY A 186 -2.82 -2.83 3.27
C GLY A 186 -3.12 -3.61 2.00
N CYS A 187 -2.37 -3.36 0.93
CA CYS A 187 -2.46 -4.14 -0.31
C CYS A 187 -1.64 -5.44 -0.31
N GLY A 188 -0.93 -5.76 0.79
CA GLY A 188 -0.17 -7.00 0.95
C GLY A 188 1.30 -6.92 0.56
N ILE A 189 1.86 -5.73 0.29
CA ILE A 189 3.23 -5.62 -0.25
C ILE A 189 4.28 -6.21 0.68
N GLN A 190 4.20 -6.01 2.01
CA GLN A 190 5.17 -6.62 2.93
C GLN A 190 4.97 -8.13 3.01
N THR A 191 3.72 -8.59 3.02
CA THR A 191 3.39 -10.03 2.98
C THR A 191 4.05 -10.72 1.78
N PHE A 192 4.02 -10.11 0.58
CA PHE A 192 4.66 -10.69 -0.62
C PHE A 192 6.17 -10.86 -0.43
N HIS A 193 6.84 -9.83 0.09
CA HIS A 193 8.28 -9.90 0.35
C HIS A 193 8.63 -10.90 1.45
N LEU A 194 7.79 -11.04 2.48
CA LEU A 194 7.98 -12.01 3.56
C LEU A 194 7.84 -13.45 3.06
N LEU A 195 6.93 -13.73 2.15
CA LEU A 195 6.71 -15.08 1.58
C LEU A 195 7.93 -15.65 0.89
N ALA A 196 8.87 -14.81 0.44
CA ALA A 196 10.11 -15.26 -0.18
C ALA A 196 11.04 -15.99 0.81
N HIS A 197 10.90 -15.77 2.12
CA HIS A 197 11.79 -16.35 3.14
C HIS A 197 11.08 -16.81 4.42
N ALA A 198 9.79 -16.59 4.57
CA ALA A 198 8.99 -17.13 5.66
C ALA A 198 8.19 -18.34 5.18
N ARG A 199 8.12 -19.37 6.04
CA ARG A 199 7.29 -20.54 5.75
C ARG A 199 5.80 -20.20 5.81
N HIS A 200 5.41 -19.38 6.79
CA HIS A 200 4.05 -18.92 6.97
C HIS A 200 4.02 -17.44 7.35
N VAL A 201 3.16 -16.65 6.72
CA VAL A 201 2.94 -15.24 7.02
C VAL A 201 1.53 -15.06 7.58
N THR A 202 1.41 -14.42 8.73
CA THR A 202 0.14 -13.88 9.22
C THR A 202 0.09 -12.40 8.83
N ALA A 203 -0.93 -11.99 8.09
CA ALA A 203 -1.16 -10.61 7.68
C ALA A 203 -2.38 -10.06 8.41
N THR A 204 -2.24 -8.92 9.06
CA THR A 204 -3.33 -8.29 9.82
C THR A 204 -3.62 -6.88 9.30
N ASP A 205 -4.87 -6.48 9.39
CA ASP A 205 -5.28 -5.10 9.12
C ASP A 205 -6.56 -4.79 9.90
N ILE A 206 -6.79 -3.53 10.20
CA ILE A 206 -8.04 -3.07 10.83
C ILE A 206 -9.17 -2.93 9.79
N SER A 207 -8.81 -2.86 8.52
CA SER A 207 -9.73 -2.64 7.40
C SER A 207 -10.05 -3.97 6.70
N GLU A 208 -11.31 -4.36 6.71
CA GLU A 208 -11.83 -5.47 5.91
C GLU A 208 -11.51 -5.30 4.41
N ARG A 209 -11.58 -4.07 3.90
CA ARG A 209 -11.20 -3.77 2.50
C ARG A 209 -9.72 -4.04 2.23
N ALA A 210 -8.82 -3.63 3.13
CA ALA A 210 -7.38 -3.92 2.98
C ALA A 210 -7.14 -5.43 2.90
N LEU A 211 -7.80 -6.22 3.74
CA LEU A 211 -7.71 -7.68 3.70
C LEU A 211 -8.28 -8.27 2.41
N ALA A 212 -9.34 -7.66 1.85
CA ALA A 212 -9.87 -8.06 0.54
C ALA A 212 -8.88 -7.78 -0.60
N PHE A 213 -8.22 -6.62 -0.60
CA PHE A 213 -7.13 -6.32 -1.55
C PHE A 213 -5.96 -7.30 -1.39
N THR A 214 -5.51 -7.54 -0.17
CA THR A 214 -4.44 -8.51 0.10
C THR A 214 -4.82 -9.90 -0.39
N ARG A 215 -6.04 -10.38 -0.09
CA ARG A 215 -6.52 -11.68 -0.57
C ARG A 215 -6.55 -11.77 -2.10
N PHE A 216 -7.08 -10.75 -2.75
CA PHE A 216 -7.11 -10.67 -4.21
C PHE A 216 -5.70 -10.76 -4.79
N ASN A 217 -4.78 -9.92 -4.30
CA ASN A 217 -3.41 -9.87 -4.77
C ASN A 217 -2.66 -11.19 -4.54
N LEU A 218 -2.84 -11.84 -3.38
CA LEU A 218 -2.24 -13.15 -3.11
C LEU A 218 -2.72 -14.22 -4.11
N LEU A 219 -4.02 -14.31 -4.35
CA LEU A 219 -4.59 -15.31 -5.25
C LEU A 219 -4.29 -15.01 -6.73
N LEU A 220 -4.28 -13.74 -7.13
CA LEU A 220 -3.88 -13.34 -8.48
C LEU A 220 -2.45 -13.77 -8.79
N ASN A 221 -1.56 -13.70 -7.81
CA ASN A 221 -0.15 -14.01 -7.94
C ASN A 221 0.26 -15.37 -7.34
N ALA A 222 -0.68 -16.24 -7.04
CA ALA A 222 -0.42 -17.49 -6.34
C ALA A 222 0.77 -18.30 -6.89
N PRO A 223 0.95 -18.46 -8.22
CA PRO A 223 2.11 -19.19 -8.75
C PRO A 223 3.45 -18.49 -8.51
N ALA A 224 3.49 -17.16 -8.60
CA ALA A 224 4.73 -16.39 -8.37
C ALA A 224 5.13 -16.35 -6.89
N LEU A 225 4.16 -16.51 -5.99
CA LEU A 225 4.36 -16.49 -4.53
C LEU A 225 4.52 -17.90 -3.93
N ASP A 226 4.56 -18.94 -4.74
CA ASP A 226 4.60 -20.34 -4.30
C ASP A 226 3.44 -20.66 -3.33
N ILE A 227 2.24 -20.20 -3.69
CA ILE A 227 1.00 -20.45 -2.95
C ILE A 227 0.18 -21.49 -3.73
N ASP A 228 -0.16 -22.61 -3.07
CA ASP A 228 -1.18 -23.51 -3.59
C ASP A 228 -2.55 -22.81 -3.53
N PRO A 229 -3.18 -22.52 -4.67
CA PRO A 229 -4.45 -21.81 -4.69
C PRO A 229 -5.61 -22.63 -4.09
N GLN A 230 -5.42 -23.92 -3.86
CA GLN A 230 -6.40 -24.77 -3.19
C GLN A 230 -6.21 -24.77 -1.66
N ASN A 231 -5.00 -24.49 -1.19
CA ASN A 231 -4.63 -24.47 0.22
C ASN A 231 -3.81 -23.22 0.58
N PRO A 232 -4.25 -22.00 0.26
CA PRO A 232 -3.47 -20.78 0.53
C PRO A 232 -3.17 -20.58 2.01
N GLN A 233 -4.01 -21.12 2.90
CA GLN A 233 -3.87 -21.08 4.36
C GLN A 233 -2.62 -21.79 4.87
N ASP A 234 -2.01 -22.66 4.08
CA ASP A 234 -0.72 -23.29 4.42
C ASP A 234 0.44 -22.29 4.45
N ARG A 235 0.31 -21.21 3.68
CA ARG A 235 1.31 -20.15 3.54
C ARG A 235 0.90 -18.83 4.16
N VAL A 236 -0.40 -18.49 4.20
CA VAL A 236 -0.87 -17.16 4.65
C VAL A 236 -2.14 -17.27 5.47
N SER A 237 -2.20 -16.49 6.57
CA SER A 237 -3.41 -16.23 7.34
C SER A 237 -3.76 -14.74 7.26
N LEU A 238 -5.02 -14.41 6.99
CA LEU A 238 -5.54 -13.03 7.01
C LEU A 238 -6.40 -12.85 8.26
N ARG A 239 -6.18 -11.78 9.03
CA ARG A 239 -6.93 -11.51 10.26
C ARG A 239 -7.24 -10.04 10.43
N GLU A 240 -8.49 -9.74 10.69
CA GLU A 240 -8.96 -8.39 10.98
C GLU A 240 -8.76 -8.04 12.45
N GLY A 241 -8.31 -6.81 12.71
CA GLY A 241 -8.22 -6.22 14.02
C GLY A 241 -7.12 -5.18 14.16
N SER A 242 -7.10 -4.55 15.32
CA SER A 242 -6.20 -3.43 15.61
C SER A 242 -4.82 -3.92 16.06
N LEU A 243 -3.78 -3.43 15.40
CA LEU A 243 -2.37 -3.65 15.75
C LEU A 243 -2.06 -5.14 16.00
N LEU A 244 -1.72 -5.50 17.24
CA LEU A 244 -1.32 -6.85 17.63
C LEU A 244 -2.47 -7.66 18.30
N ASP A 245 -3.67 -7.12 18.40
CA ASP A 245 -4.81 -7.79 19.02
C ASP A 245 -5.22 -9.09 18.31
N PRO A 246 -5.22 -9.16 16.96
CA PRO A 246 -5.58 -10.38 16.25
C PRO A 246 -4.63 -11.55 16.47
N VAL A 247 -3.45 -11.29 16.99
CA VAL A 247 -2.39 -12.29 17.23
C VAL A 247 -2.01 -12.41 18.71
N ALA A 248 -2.87 -11.96 19.61
CA ALA A 248 -2.63 -12.02 21.04
C ALA A 248 -2.35 -13.46 21.49
N GLY A 249 -1.23 -13.67 22.21
CA GLY A 249 -0.79 -14.99 22.67
C GLY A 249 0.01 -15.80 21.65
N GLU A 250 0.15 -15.35 20.43
CA GLU A 250 1.01 -15.97 19.41
C GLU A 250 2.42 -15.41 19.44
N ARG A 251 3.34 -16.14 18.80
CA ARG A 251 4.76 -15.77 18.71
C ARG A 251 5.26 -15.91 17.29
N PHE A 252 6.12 -14.96 16.89
CA PHE A 252 6.67 -14.85 15.54
C PHE A 252 8.18 -14.69 15.60
N ASP A 253 8.87 -15.21 14.60
CA ASP A 253 10.32 -15.04 14.42
C ASP A 253 10.64 -13.65 13.87
N LEU A 254 9.77 -13.14 12.99
CA LEU A 254 9.90 -11.83 12.35
C LEU A 254 8.56 -11.10 12.34
N VAL A 255 8.55 -9.86 12.80
CA VAL A 255 7.40 -8.95 12.67
C VAL A 255 7.81 -7.75 11.81
N VAL A 256 7.00 -7.45 10.82
CA VAL A 256 7.21 -6.29 9.95
C VAL A 256 5.97 -5.40 10.00
N SER A 257 6.14 -4.09 10.03
CA SER A 257 5.02 -3.16 9.98
C SER A 257 5.39 -1.86 9.30
N ASN A 258 4.53 -1.44 8.36
CA ASN A 258 4.47 -0.08 7.85
C ASN A 258 3.17 0.56 8.37
N PRO A 259 3.10 0.90 9.67
CA PRO A 259 1.85 1.36 10.27
C PRO A 259 1.46 2.75 9.74
N PRO A 260 0.23 3.19 9.93
CA PRO A 260 -0.19 4.57 9.66
C PRO A 260 0.47 5.52 10.68
N PHE A 261 1.70 5.97 10.39
CA PHE A 261 2.55 6.73 11.31
C PHE A 261 2.51 8.25 11.12
N VAL A 262 1.61 8.76 10.28
CA VAL A 262 1.49 10.22 10.08
C VAL A 262 0.90 10.85 11.33
N ILE A 263 1.62 11.81 11.88
CA ILE A 263 1.14 12.60 13.03
C ILE A 263 0.24 13.70 12.48
N THR A 264 -1.07 13.51 12.59
CA THR A 264 -2.07 14.47 12.14
C THR A 264 -2.50 15.35 13.31
N PRO A 265 -2.45 16.69 13.18
CA PRO A 265 -3.01 17.58 14.19
C PRO A 265 -4.50 17.29 14.40
N ARG A 266 -4.92 17.15 15.65
CA ARG A 266 -6.31 16.90 16.02
C ARG A 266 -7.01 18.22 16.34
N VAL A 267 -8.16 18.43 15.72
CA VAL A 267 -9.03 19.58 16.03
C VAL A 267 -10.00 19.17 17.13
N ALA A 268 -10.18 20.02 18.13
CA ALA A 268 -11.13 19.75 19.21
C ALA A 268 -12.55 19.56 18.65
N GLY A 269 -13.15 18.38 18.89
CA GLY A 269 -14.48 18.02 18.39
C GLY A 269 -14.49 17.23 17.08
N GLU A 270 -13.32 16.85 16.55
CA GLU A 270 -13.22 15.95 15.40
C GLU A 270 -13.88 14.60 15.72
N SER A 271 -14.81 14.16 14.88
CA SER A 271 -15.47 12.86 15.05
C SER A 271 -14.58 11.72 14.54
N ALA A 272 -14.78 10.49 15.06
CA ALA A 272 -14.10 9.31 14.54
C ALA A 272 -14.33 9.09 13.04
N GLU A 273 -15.44 9.62 12.51
CA GLU A 273 -15.79 9.56 11.10
C GLU A 273 -14.95 10.51 10.22
N GLU A 274 -14.24 11.47 10.80
CA GLU A 274 -13.38 12.44 10.09
C GLU A 274 -11.91 11.98 10.05
N GLN A 275 -11.56 10.86 10.69
CA GLN A 275 -10.20 10.36 10.81
C GLN A 275 -9.81 9.47 9.60
N PHE A 276 -8.58 9.60 9.15
CA PHE A 276 -8.03 8.79 8.05
C PHE A 276 -7.24 7.60 8.60
N THR A 277 -7.86 6.43 8.64
CA THR A 277 -7.24 5.23 9.24
C THR A 277 -5.93 4.83 8.58
N TYR A 278 -5.77 5.08 7.27
CA TYR A 278 -4.53 4.76 6.54
C TYR A 278 -3.37 5.73 6.81
N ARG A 279 -3.62 6.90 7.41
CA ARG A 279 -2.59 7.92 7.68
C ARG A 279 -2.12 7.90 9.12
N ASP A 280 -3.04 7.96 10.07
CA ASP A 280 -2.78 8.16 11.50
C ASP A 280 -3.45 7.12 12.40
N GLY A 281 -4.15 6.15 11.82
CA GLY A 281 -4.83 5.06 12.53
C GLY A 281 -5.85 5.52 13.58
N GLY A 282 -6.25 6.79 13.56
CA GLY A 282 -7.21 7.35 14.52
C GLY A 282 -6.62 7.67 15.90
N LEU A 283 -5.33 7.44 16.12
CA LEU A 283 -4.66 7.76 17.39
C LEU A 283 -3.90 9.08 17.32
N PRO A 284 -3.80 9.83 18.44
CA PRO A 284 -3.10 11.11 18.46
C PRO A 284 -1.58 10.95 18.47
N GLY A 285 -0.88 11.92 17.88
CA GLY A 285 0.57 12.01 17.93
C GLY A 285 1.27 10.75 17.43
N ASP A 286 2.24 10.27 18.19
CA ASP A 286 3.02 9.06 17.91
C ASP A 286 2.52 7.81 18.69
N GLU A 287 1.26 7.81 19.13
CA GLU A 287 0.73 6.75 19.99
C GLU A 287 0.69 5.38 19.32
N ILE A 288 0.45 5.30 18.03
CA ILE A 288 0.54 4.03 17.27
C ILE A 288 1.93 3.44 17.35
N VAL A 289 2.95 4.24 17.05
CA VAL A 289 4.34 3.78 17.05
C VAL A 289 4.77 3.38 18.45
N SER A 290 4.44 4.19 19.46
CA SER A 290 4.78 3.90 20.86
C SER A 290 4.09 2.63 21.38
N THR A 291 2.82 2.43 21.02
CA THR A 291 2.06 1.21 21.39
C THR A 291 2.67 -0.03 20.73
N MET A 292 3.01 0.07 19.45
CA MET A 292 3.66 -1.03 18.74
C MET A 292 4.99 -1.39 19.41
N VAL A 293 5.89 -0.42 19.63
CA VAL A 293 7.21 -0.67 20.23
C VAL A 293 7.08 -1.35 21.61
N ARG A 294 6.16 -0.90 22.46
CA ARG A 294 5.93 -1.50 23.77
C ARG A 294 5.37 -2.91 23.71
N ARG A 295 4.53 -3.22 22.73
CA ARG A 295 3.81 -4.50 22.63
C ARG A 295 4.55 -5.55 21.81
N LEU A 296 5.46 -5.16 20.88
CA LEU A 296 6.21 -6.08 20.03
C LEU A 296 6.87 -7.24 20.79
N PRO A 297 7.53 -7.06 21.96
CA PRO A 297 8.14 -8.17 22.71
C PRO A 297 7.14 -9.26 23.10
N SER A 298 5.86 -8.93 23.25
CA SER A 298 4.82 -9.89 23.62
C SER A 298 4.46 -10.88 22.52
N VAL A 299 4.82 -10.59 21.26
CA VAL A 299 4.52 -11.44 20.09
C VAL A 299 5.78 -11.97 19.41
N LEU A 300 6.97 -11.73 19.97
CA LEU A 300 8.23 -12.29 19.47
C LEU A 300 8.64 -13.55 20.22
N VAL A 301 9.19 -14.51 19.49
CA VAL A 301 9.93 -15.62 20.10
C VAL A 301 11.24 -15.10 20.72
N PRO A 302 11.87 -15.83 21.67
CA PRO A 302 13.23 -15.49 22.09
C PRO A 302 14.19 -15.43 20.91
N GLY A 303 14.88 -14.28 20.73
CA GLY A 303 15.72 -14.01 19.56
C GLY A 303 14.97 -13.60 18.30
N GLY A 304 13.65 -13.50 18.35
CA GLY A 304 12.83 -12.95 17.27
C GLY A 304 13.07 -11.46 17.06
N ARG A 305 12.72 -10.98 15.90
CA ARG A 305 13.02 -9.61 15.42
C ARG A 305 11.78 -8.89 14.94
N ALA A 306 11.80 -7.56 15.07
CA ALA A 306 10.79 -6.69 14.47
C ALA A 306 11.45 -5.55 13.71
N GLN A 307 10.92 -5.21 12.54
CA GLN A 307 11.33 -4.09 11.73
C GLN A 307 10.11 -3.26 11.33
N MET A 308 10.14 -1.98 11.60
CA MET A 308 9.02 -1.10 11.28
C MET A 308 9.48 0.31 10.93
N LEU A 309 8.64 1.02 10.18
CA LEU A 309 8.74 2.45 10.00
C LEU A 309 7.93 3.18 11.06
N GLY A 310 8.27 4.44 11.33
CA GLY A 310 7.51 5.26 12.27
C GLY A 310 8.00 6.68 12.34
N ASN A 311 7.12 7.56 12.77
CA ASN A 311 7.43 8.92 13.15
C ASN A 311 7.23 9.09 14.65
N TRP A 312 7.94 10.02 15.24
CA TRP A 312 7.71 10.42 16.63
C TRP A 312 8.01 11.89 16.85
N GLU A 313 7.45 12.43 17.91
CA GLU A 313 7.59 13.81 18.30
C GLU A 313 8.86 14.02 19.12
N ILE A 314 9.59 15.10 18.82
CA ILE A 314 10.73 15.57 19.62
C ILE A 314 10.21 16.73 20.49
N ILE A 315 9.96 16.44 21.76
CA ILE A 315 9.34 17.41 22.68
C ILE A 315 10.40 18.42 23.15
N ARG A 316 9.98 19.68 23.20
CA ARG A 316 10.78 20.75 23.76
C ARG A 316 10.49 20.88 25.26
N HIS A 317 11.50 20.70 26.09
CA HIS A 317 11.41 20.87 27.54
C HIS A 317 11.80 22.27 28.01
N SER A 318 12.33 23.13 27.15
CA SER A 318 12.78 24.47 27.45
C SER A 318 12.16 25.51 26.52
N ALA A 319 11.89 26.70 27.05
CA ALA A 319 11.49 27.85 26.25
C ALA A 319 12.66 28.40 25.38
N ASP A 320 13.90 28.02 25.66
CA ASP A 320 15.07 28.40 24.88
C ASP A 320 15.08 27.67 23.53
N PRO A 321 15.01 28.38 22.40
CA PRO A 321 15.05 27.77 21.06
C PRO A 321 16.31 26.99 20.77
N GLU A 322 17.45 27.35 21.38
CA GLU A 322 18.76 26.74 21.18
C GLU A 322 19.04 25.55 22.12
N ALA A 323 18.15 25.28 23.09
CA ALA A 323 18.31 24.16 23.99
C ALA A 323 18.35 22.82 23.23
N PRO A 324 19.25 21.91 23.57
CA PRO A 324 19.29 20.58 22.97
C PRO A 324 17.95 19.85 23.13
N ARG A 325 17.53 19.18 22.04
CA ARG A 325 16.33 18.33 22.03
C ARG A 325 16.77 16.89 21.94
N PRO A 326 16.57 16.07 22.97
CA PRO A 326 16.91 14.64 22.91
C PRO A 326 15.93 13.94 21.99
N TRP A 327 16.32 13.72 20.76
CA TRP A 327 15.49 13.10 19.72
C TRP A 327 15.08 11.66 20.08
N ASP A 328 15.87 10.98 20.89
CA ASP A 328 15.71 9.58 21.28
C ASP A 328 15.05 9.37 22.65
N GLU A 329 14.64 10.44 23.33
CA GLU A 329 14.04 10.36 24.67
C GLU A 329 12.77 9.48 24.67
N ARG A 330 11.83 9.75 23.77
CA ARG A 330 10.59 8.98 23.67
C ARG A 330 10.86 7.53 23.24
N PRO A 331 11.58 7.25 22.14
CA PRO A 331 11.95 5.88 21.78
C PRO A 331 12.62 5.08 22.89
N ARG A 332 13.55 5.68 23.63
CA ARG A 332 14.19 5.02 24.78
C ARG A 332 13.19 4.64 25.88
N ALA A 333 12.26 5.53 26.19
CA ALA A 333 11.22 5.25 27.19
C ALA A 333 10.32 4.10 26.76
N TRP A 334 9.96 4.00 25.47
CA TRP A 334 9.11 2.91 24.98
C TRP A 334 9.78 1.55 25.08
N VAL A 335 11.08 1.48 24.83
CA VAL A 335 11.87 0.24 24.89
C VAL A 335 12.12 -0.18 26.34
N ALA A 336 12.38 0.77 27.24
CA ALA A 336 12.63 0.47 28.64
C ALA A 336 11.49 -0.30 29.32
N ASP A 337 10.25 -0.02 28.89
CA ASP A 337 9.05 -0.69 29.41
C ASP A 337 8.86 -2.11 28.81
N GLY A 338 9.46 -2.42 27.66
CA GLY A 338 9.15 -3.62 26.89
C GLY A 338 10.14 -4.80 27.06
N GLY A 339 11.34 -4.58 27.58
CA GLY A 339 12.37 -5.61 27.77
C GLY A 339 13.01 -6.13 26.47
N ALA A 340 12.97 -5.34 25.39
CA ALA A 340 13.65 -5.62 24.12
C ALA A 340 14.89 -4.75 23.95
N GLU A 341 15.83 -5.21 23.15
CA GLU A 341 16.88 -4.35 22.57
C GLU A 341 16.35 -3.71 21.31
N ALA A 342 16.65 -2.44 21.06
CA ALA A 342 16.19 -1.73 19.87
C ALA A 342 17.24 -0.78 19.31
N TRP A 343 17.21 -0.67 17.97
CA TRP A 343 17.91 0.36 17.21
C TRP A 343 16.90 1.29 16.58
N PHE A 344 17.04 2.58 16.85
CA PHE A 344 16.28 3.63 16.17
C PHE A 344 17.21 4.38 15.23
N ILE A 345 16.87 4.38 13.95
CA ILE A 345 17.62 5.09 12.92
C ILE A 345 16.80 6.30 12.51
N GLN A 346 17.20 7.48 12.97
CA GLN A 346 16.59 8.73 12.55
C GLN A 346 17.06 9.06 11.13
N ARG A 347 16.15 9.09 10.19
CA ARG A 347 16.45 9.47 8.79
C ARG A 347 16.36 10.97 8.58
N GLU A 348 15.37 11.60 9.22
CA GLU A 348 15.05 13.00 9.03
C GLU A 348 14.47 13.60 10.30
N ALA A 349 14.65 14.90 10.49
CA ALA A 349 13.94 15.68 11.49
C ALA A 349 13.36 16.92 10.81
N LEU A 350 12.05 17.10 10.92
CA LEU A 350 11.34 18.23 10.36
C LEU A 350 10.88 19.16 11.47
N THR A 351 10.82 20.45 11.17
CA THR A 351 10.13 21.39 12.06
C THR A 351 8.61 21.12 12.01
N PRO A 352 7.87 21.41 13.06
CA PRO A 352 6.40 21.25 13.04
C PRO A 352 5.75 21.97 11.84
N ALA A 353 6.21 23.18 11.51
CA ALA A 353 5.75 23.92 10.34
C ALA A 353 5.97 23.16 9.02
N SER A 354 7.19 22.69 8.79
CA SER A 354 7.52 21.94 7.55
C SER A 354 6.74 20.62 7.46
N TYR A 355 6.53 19.96 8.59
CA TYR A 355 5.77 18.73 8.67
C TYR A 355 4.28 18.96 8.36
N ALA A 356 3.67 19.96 9.01
CA ALA A 356 2.28 20.33 8.77
C ALA A 356 2.03 20.73 7.32
N GLU A 357 2.92 21.54 6.71
CA GLU A 357 2.83 21.93 5.30
C GLU A 357 2.83 20.75 4.35
N THR A 358 3.66 19.73 4.60
CA THR A 358 3.71 18.54 3.77
C THR A 358 2.35 17.84 3.71
N TRP A 359 1.73 17.64 4.86
CA TRP A 359 0.45 16.91 4.94
C TRP A 359 -0.76 17.76 4.59
N LEU A 360 -0.70 19.08 4.81
CA LEU A 360 -1.74 20.00 4.36
C LEU A 360 -1.79 20.11 2.85
N LYS A 361 -0.64 20.06 2.16
CA LYS A 361 -0.60 20.02 0.69
C LYS A 361 -1.27 18.78 0.14
N ASP A 362 -1.02 17.62 0.69
CA ASP A 362 -1.66 16.36 0.28
C ASP A 362 -3.18 16.38 0.48
N ALA A 363 -3.66 17.13 1.46
CA ALA A 363 -5.08 17.23 1.78
C ALA A 363 -5.77 18.45 1.16
N SER A 364 -5.02 19.39 0.56
CA SER A 364 -5.48 20.77 0.34
C SER A 364 -6.29 21.00 -0.93
N GLU A 365 -6.35 20.07 -1.87
CA GLU A 365 -7.08 20.32 -3.13
C GLU A 365 -8.57 20.65 -2.97
N ASN A 366 -9.14 20.48 -1.74
CA ASN A 366 -10.55 20.75 -1.47
C ASN A 366 -10.85 21.37 -0.10
N ARG A 367 -9.87 21.96 0.60
CA ARG A 367 -10.10 22.58 1.91
C ARG A 367 -10.07 24.09 1.80
N ASP A 368 -11.01 24.76 2.48
CA ASP A 368 -11.00 26.22 2.56
C ASP A 368 -9.78 26.74 3.36
N ARG A 369 -9.43 28.00 3.13
CA ARG A 369 -8.30 28.64 3.79
C ARG A 369 -8.42 28.63 5.31
N SER A 370 -9.63 28.77 5.85
CA SER A 370 -9.88 28.77 7.29
C SER A 370 -9.53 27.43 7.93
N HIS A 371 -9.90 26.33 7.29
CA HIS A 371 -9.54 24.98 7.75
C HIS A 371 -8.03 24.74 7.70
N TYR A 372 -7.38 25.19 6.62
CA TYR A 372 -5.92 25.10 6.49
C TYR A 372 -5.21 25.87 7.61
N GLU A 373 -5.60 27.13 7.86
CA GLU A 373 -5.02 27.98 8.92
C GLU A 373 -5.23 27.37 10.31
N GLN A 374 -6.41 26.85 10.61
CA GLN A 374 -6.70 26.18 11.89
C GLN A 374 -5.83 24.94 12.11
N THR A 375 -5.71 24.10 11.09
CA THR A 375 -4.90 22.88 11.16
C THR A 375 -3.40 23.21 11.30
N TYR A 376 -2.95 24.29 10.63
CA TYR A 376 -1.54 24.72 10.72
C TYR A 376 -1.18 25.26 12.11
N VAL A 377 -2.13 25.92 12.79
CA VAL A 377 -1.92 26.50 14.11
C VAL A 377 -2.06 25.45 15.23
N ALA A 378 -2.90 24.46 15.06
CA ALA A 378 -3.08 23.37 16.02
C ALA A 378 -1.82 22.49 16.13
#